data_70cc2e80ad5c4cb79ddc29a72054a797
#
_entry.id   70cc2e80ad5c4cb79ddc29a72054a797
#
_cell.length_a   1.000
_cell.length_b   1.000
_cell.length_c   1.000
_cell.angle_alpha   90.00
_cell.angle_beta   90.00
_cell.angle_gamma   90.00
#
_symmetry.space_group_name_H-M   'P 1'
#
loop_
_entity.id
_entity.type
_entity.pdbx_description
1 polymer ?
#
loop_
_entity_poly.entity_id
_entity_poly.type
_entity_poly.pdbx_seq_one_letter_code
_entity_poly.pdbx_strand_id
1 'polypeptide(L)'
;MMMGAWIDAKYAWTDHPERIRYEDAPRNEQEIKKVIKLANEYPDIVKIIAVGNEAMVHWATEYYVDPEIILNWVEYLQQKKDKGELPKDVWITSSDNFASWGGGDPVYHTEDLNALIRAVDYISLHTYPMHDTHYNPVFWGVPPEDAGLTDREKIDRSMIRARDYAISQYDSVVSYMKGLGVDKPVHIGESGWATISNEFYGASEARAIDEYKMATYHDLM
;
A
#
# COMPACT_ATOMS: atom_id res chain seq x y z
N MET A 1 8.77 11.68 -10.18
CA MET A 1 8.93 11.22 -8.78
C MET A 1 7.59 11.30 -8.07
N MET A 2 7.24 10.30 -7.26
CA MET A 2 6.15 10.35 -6.28
C MET A 2 6.67 10.96 -4.99
N MET A 3 5.91 11.88 -4.41
CA MET A 3 6.19 12.52 -3.13
C MET A 3 5.10 12.15 -2.14
N GLY A 4 5.47 11.67 -0.96
CA GLY A 4 4.53 11.37 0.13
C GLY A 4 4.25 12.57 1.02
N ALA A 5 2.99 12.76 1.40
CA ALA A 5 2.57 13.56 2.53
C ALA A 5 2.23 12.62 3.68
N TRP A 6 2.97 12.65 4.76
CA TRP A 6 2.70 11.80 5.91
C TRP A 6 1.46 12.29 6.66
N ILE A 7 0.46 11.44 6.78
CA ILE A 7 -0.80 11.75 7.45
C ILE A 7 -0.90 10.92 8.73
N ASP A 8 -1.06 11.59 9.84
CA ASP A 8 -1.16 10.99 11.17
C ASP A 8 -2.51 11.24 11.83
N ALA A 9 -2.92 10.27 12.63
CA ALA A 9 -3.93 10.48 13.67
C ALA A 9 -3.33 11.30 14.84
N LYS A 10 -4.18 12.03 15.54
CA LYS A 10 -3.83 12.81 16.69
C LYS A 10 -3.25 11.94 17.78
N TYR A 11 -2.62 11.62 18.41
CA TYR A 11 -2.04 10.65 19.36
C TYR A 11 -1.43 9.41 18.72
N ALA A 12 -1.07 9.49 17.43
CA ALA A 12 -0.28 8.42 16.80
C ALA A 12 0.96 8.07 17.65
N TRP A 13 1.28 6.78 17.68
CA TRP A 13 2.41 6.25 18.46
C TRP A 13 2.29 6.42 19.98
N THR A 14 1.08 6.60 20.50
CA THR A 14 0.78 6.66 21.93
C THR A 14 -0.29 5.66 22.33
N ASP A 15 -0.45 5.40 23.61
CA ASP A 15 -1.51 4.53 24.13
C ASP A 15 -2.87 5.25 24.29
N HIS A 16 -3.03 6.44 23.71
CA HIS A 16 -4.26 7.20 23.86
C HIS A 16 -5.42 6.50 23.13
N PRO A 17 -6.58 6.24 23.80
CA PRO A 17 -7.65 5.44 23.23
C PRO A 17 -8.38 6.11 22.04
N GLU A 18 -8.19 7.40 21.87
CA GLU A 18 -8.86 8.19 20.82
C GLU A 18 -7.96 8.45 19.59
N ARG A 19 -6.73 7.93 19.56
CA ARG A 19 -5.77 8.20 18.48
C ARG A 19 -6.28 7.89 17.08
N ILE A 20 -7.10 6.89 16.93
CA ILE A 20 -7.64 6.45 15.64
C ILE A 20 -8.89 7.21 15.20
N ARG A 21 -9.46 8.08 16.04
CA ARG A 21 -10.70 8.81 15.77
C ARG A 21 -10.48 10.26 15.37
N TYR A 22 -9.33 10.79 15.71
CA TYR A 22 -9.04 12.21 15.52
C TYR A 22 -7.80 12.40 14.65
N GLU A 23 -7.92 13.33 13.73
CA GLU A 23 -6.83 13.77 12.90
C GLU A 23 -5.87 14.68 13.69
N ASP A 24 -4.56 14.56 13.42
CA ASP A 24 -3.60 15.61 13.79
C ASP A 24 -3.61 16.72 12.72
N ALA A 25 -4.70 17.44 12.64
CA ALA A 25 -4.94 18.43 11.59
C ALA A 25 -3.81 19.47 11.44
N PRO A 26 -3.23 20.04 12.50
CA PRO A 26 -2.12 20.99 12.35
C PRO A 26 -0.86 20.39 11.73
N ARG A 27 -0.54 19.14 12.05
CA ARG A 27 0.61 18.42 11.51
C ARG A 27 0.36 18.02 10.05
N ASN A 28 -0.79 17.46 9.77
CA ASN A 28 -1.19 17.05 8.44
C ASN A 28 -1.25 18.24 7.48
N GLU A 29 -1.79 19.38 7.93
CA GLU A 29 -1.80 20.61 7.15
C GLU A 29 -0.37 21.10 6.80
N GLN A 30 0.59 20.95 7.70
CA GLN A 30 1.99 21.31 7.43
C GLN A 30 2.59 20.39 6.36
N GLU A 31 2.35 19.07 6.43
CA GLU A 31 2.81 18.13 5.42
C GLU A 31 2.19 18.44 4.04
N ILE A 32 0.88 18.68 3.99
CA ILE A 32 0.18 19.05 2.75
C ILE A 32 0.72 20.37 2.18
N LYS A 33 0.97 21.39 3.00
CA LYS A 33 1.60 22.65 2.55
C LYS A 33 2.99 22.45 1.98
N LYS A 34 3.79 21.55 2.58
CA LYS A 34 5.13 21.22 2.07
C LYS A 34 5.07 20.56 0.69
N VAL A 35 4.20 19.56 0.50
CA VAL A 35 4.08 18.89 -0.80
C VAL A 35 3.56 19.82 -1.89
N ILE A 36 2.60 20.71 -1.59
CA ILE A 36 2.11 21.72 -2.52
C ILE A 36 3.25 22.65 -2.94
N LYS A 37 4.02 23.16 -1.96
CA LYS A 37 5.18 24.01 -2.23
C LYS A 37 6.18 23.32 -3.16
N LEU A 38 6.57 22.10 -2.81
CA LEU A 38 7.58 21.34 -3.57
C LEU A 38 7.08 20.95 -4.97
N ALA A 39 5.82 20.60 -5.12
CA ALA A 39 5.23 20.30 -6.42
C ALA A 39 5.24 21.53 -7.35
N ASN A 40 4.99 22.73 -6.81
CA ASN A 40 5.06 23.98 -7.58
C ASN A 40 6.50 24.45 -7.86
N GLU A 41 7.42 24.18 -6.93
CA GLU A 41 8.84 24.55 -7.08
C GLU A 41 9.57 23.63 -8.06
N TYR A 42 9.16 22.34 -8.11
CA TYR A 42 9.80 21.30 -8.95
C TYR A 42 8.77 20.55 -9.83
N PRO A 43 8.03 21.26 -10.70
CA PRO A 43 6.92 20.64 -11.45
C PRO A 43 7.39 19.58 -12.46
N ASP A 44 8.64 19.65 -12.91
CA ASP A 44 9.23 18.65 -13.82
C ASP A 44 9.62 17.36 -13.10
N ILE A 45 9.80 17.41 -11.77
CA ILE A 45 10.26 16.29 -10.95
C ILE A 45 9.09 15.65 -10.21
N VAL A 46 8.27 16.44 -9.53
CA VAL A 46 7.12 15.96 -8.74
C VAL A 46 5.95 15.75 -9.68
N LYS A 47 5.64 14.49 -9.97
CA LYS A 47 4.54 14.10 -10.86
C LYS A 47 3.39 13.41 -10.12
N ILE A 48 3.63 12.98 -8.89
CA ILE A 48 2.63 12.29 -8.07
C ILE A 48 2.73 12.80 -6.63
N ILE A 49 1.60 13.03 -6.00
CA ILE A 49 1.46 13.25 -4.55
C ILE A 49 0.68 12.07 -3.97
N ALA A 50 1.28 11.34 -3.05
CA ALA A 50 0.64 10.31 -2.26
C ALA A 50 0.26 10.86 -0.88
N VAL A 51 -1.02 10.85 -0.55
CA VAL A 51 -1.59 11.31 0.73
C VAL A 51 -1.65 10.11 1.67
N GLY A 52 -0.78 10.07 2.66
CA GLY A 52 -0.57 8.91 3.54
C GLY A 52 0.29 7.81 2.91
N ASN A 53 0.83 6.97 3.77
CA ASN A 53 1.54 5.74 3.42
C ASN A 53 1.14 4.66 4.41
N GLU A 54 0.47 3.61 3.95
CA GLU A 54 -0.13 2.55 4.78
C GLU A 54 -0.93 3.12 5.97
N ALA A 55 -1.56 4.26 5.75
CA ALA A 55 -2.25 4.98 6.79
C ALA A 55 -3.61 4.36 7.16
N MET A 56 -4.22 3.60 6.25
CA MET A 56 -5.56 3.03 6.43
C MET A 56 -5.52 1.54 6.82
N VAL A 57 -4.37 0.99 7.20
CA VAL A 57 -4.24 -0.42 7.59
C VAL A 57 -4.71 -0.64 9.02
N HIS A 58 -5.73 -1.45 9.24
CA HIS A 58 -6.36 -1.67 10.55
C HIS A 58 -5.43 -2.35 11.57
N TRP A 59 -4.43 -3.09 11.12
CA TRP A 59 -3.45 -3.71 12.03
C TRP A 59 -2.44 -2.73 12.61
N ALA A 60 -2.27 -1.56 11.98
CA ALA A 60 -1.36 -0.51 12.46
C ALA A 60 -2.06 0.40 13.45
N THR A 61 -2.48 -0.17 14.58
CA THR A 61 -3.26 0.54 15.60
C THR A 61 -2.58 1.77 16.18
N GLU A 62 -1.27 1.87 16.03
CA GLU A 62 -0.46 2.99 16.51
C GLU A 62 -0.61 4.25 15.66
N TYR A 63 -0.90 4.13 14.37
CA TYR A 63 -0.94 5.27 13.43
C TYR A 63 -2.09 5.25 12.42
N TYR A 64 -2.98 4.27 12.51
CA TYR A 64 -4.15 4.18 11.64
C TYR A 64 -4.95 5.48 11.62
N VAL A 65 -5.40 5.88 10.44
CA VAL A 65 -6.38 6.94 10.22
C VAL A 65 -7.56 6.43 9.42
N ASP A 66 -8.74 6.96 9.69
CA ASP A 66 -9.93 6.62 8.93
C ASP A 66 -9.81 7.10 7.46
N PRO A 67 -10.36 6.35 6.49
CA PRO A 67 -10.34 6.74 5.08
C PRO A 67 -10.90 8.14 4.81
N GLU A 68 -11.84 8.62 5.62
CA GLU A 68 -12.39 9.98 5.56
C GLU A 68 -11.29 11.05 5.65
N ILE A 69 -10.30 10.85 6.54
CA ILE A 69 -9.18 11.79 6.71
C ILE A 69 -8.34 11.88 5.44
N ILE A 70 -8.00 10.73 4.86
CA ILE A 70 -7.26 10.67 3.60
C ILE A 70 -8.07 11.29 2.46
N LEU A 71 -9.36 10.97 2.36
CA LEU A 71 -10.29 11.53 1.38
C LEU A 71 -10.31 13.06 1.43
N ASN A 72 -10.47 13.63 2.63
CA ASN A 72 -10.53 15.08 2.81
C ASN A 72 -9.27 15.78 2.26
N TRP A 73 -8.09 15.21 2.49
CA TRP A 73 -6.84 15.78 1.96
C TRP A 73 -6.65 15.53 0.47
N VAL A 74 -7.08 14.38 -0.05
CA VAL A 74 -7.10 14.12 -1.50
C VAL A 74 -8.02 15.14 -2.20
N GLU A 75 -9.24 15.32 -1.73
CA GLU A 75 -10.19 16.30 -2.29
C GLU A 75 -9.65 17.73 -2.21
N TYR A 76 -9.02 18.10 -1.09
CA TYR A 76 -8.37 19.39 -0.95
C TYR A 76 -7.29 19.62 -2.02
N LEU A 77 -6.44 18.63 -2.28
CA LEU A 77 -5.40 18.71 -3.31
C LEU A 77 -6.01 18.74 -4.73
N GLN A 78 -7.07 17.97 -4.99
CA GLN A 78 -7.80 18.04 -6.27
C GLN A 78 -8.40 19.45 -6.51
N GLN A 79 -9.00 20.04 -5.48
CA GLN A 79 -9.49 21.42 -5.56
C GLN A 79 -8.36 22.43 -5.83
N LYS A 80 -7.16 22.23 -5.24
CA LYS A 80 -5.99 23.06 -5.54
C LYS A 80 -5.53 22.91 -6.99
N LYS A 81 -5.55 21.69 -7.52
CA LYS A 81 -5.25 21.42 -8.94
C LYS A 81 -6.27 22.09 -9.87
N ASP A 82 -7.55 21.99 -9.57
CA ASP A 82 -8.62 22.62 -10.35
C ASP A 82 -8.52 24.15 -10.39
N LYS A 83 -8.09 24.76 -9.27
CA LYS A 83 -7.86 26.22 -9.17
C LYS A 83 -6.55 26.68 -9.81
N GLY A 84 -5.71 25.76 -10.30
CA GLY A 84 -4.38 26.06 -10.85
C GLY A 84 -3.35 26.40 -9.79
N GLU A 85 -3.59 26.04 -8.54
CA GLU A 85 -2.65 26.19 -7.42
C GLU A 85 -1.68 24.99 -7.28
N LEU A 86 -1.88 23.95 -8.11
CA LEU A 86 -0.98 22.82 -8.34
C LEU A 86 -0.82 22.59 -9.85
N PRO A 87 0.30 22.01 -10.30
CA PRO A 87 0.47 21.61 -11.70
C PRO A 87 -0.65 20.67 -12.14
N LYS A 88 -1.23 20.90 -13.32
CA LYS A 88 -2.36 20.12 -13.83
C LYS A 88 -2.03 18.65 -14.09
N ASP A 89 -0.80 18.34 -14.36
CA ASP A 89 -0.28 17.00 -14.68
C ASP A 89 0.20 16.22 -13.45
N VAL A 90 0.05 16.79 -12.25
CA VAL A 90 0.30 16.08 -11.00
C VAL A 90 -0.84 15.10 -10.73
N TRP A 91 -0.52 13.85 -10.49
CA TRP A 91 -1.47 12.84 -10.04
C TRP A 91 -1.54 12.82 -8.52
N ILE A 92 -2.74 12.65 -7.98
CA ILE A 92 -3.01 12.58 -6.55
C ILE A 92 -3.54 11.19 -6.22
N THR A 93 -2.93 10.55 -5.22
CA THR A 93 -3.31 9.21 -4.76
C THR A 93 -3.13 9.10 -3.24
N SER A 94 -3.45 7.95 -2.67
CA SER A 94 -2.88 7.42 -1.43
C SER A 94 -2.07 6.17 -1.77
N SER A 95 -1.07 5.83 -0.96
CA SER A 95 -0.24 4.65 -1.16
C SER A 95 -0.46 3.70 0.00
N ASP A 96 -1.15 2.57 -0.25
CA ASP A 96 -1.64 1.73 0.83
C ASP A 96 -1.74 0.25 0.45
N ASN A 97 -1.89 -0.61 1.46
CA ASN A 97 -2.00 -2.04 1.31
C ASN A 97 -3.26 -2.44 0.51
N PHE A 98 -3.20 -3.57 -0.18
CA PHE A 98 -4.31 -4.09 -0.98
C PHE A 98 -5.62 -4.23 -0.19
N ALA A 99 -5.52 -4.62 1.10
CA ALA A 99 -6.69 -4.76 1.97
C ALA A 99 -7.39 -3.41 2.18
N SER A 100 -6.62 -2.35 2.45
CA SER A 100 -7.12 -0.98 2.62
C SER A 100 -7.78 -0.42 1.38
N TRP A 101 -7.38 -0.89 0.19
CA TRP A 101 -8.01 -0.55 -1.08
C TRP A 101 -9.23 -1.44 -1.44
N GLY A 102 -9.73 -2.22 -0.47
CA GLY A 102 -10.92 -3.05 -0.63
C GLY A 102 -10.65 -4.43 -1.23
N GLY A 103 -9.40 -4.81 -1.45
CA GLY A 103 -9.05 -6.15 -1.92
C GLY A 103 -9.01 -7.24 -0.84
N GLY A 104 -9.19 -6.85 0.42
CA GLY A 104 -9.15 -7.75 1.59
C GLY A 104 -10.50 -7.93 2.25
N ASP A 105 -10.49 -7.93 3.59
CA ASP A 105 -11.68 -8.15 4.42
C ASP A 105 -12.76 -7.08 4.16
N PRO A 106 -14.04 -7.45 4.09
CA PRO A 106 -15.16 -6.50 3.95
C PRO A 106 -15.22 -5.38 4.99
N VAL A 107 -14.53 -5.49 6.10
CA VAL A 107 -14.41 -4.41 7.11
C VAL A 107 -13.86 -3.12 6.50
N TYR A 108 -13.06 -3.21 5.43
CA TYR A 108 -12.54 -2.06 4.70
C TYR A 108 -13.56 -1.44 3.72
N HIS A 109 -14.65 -2.14 3.40
CA HIS A 109 -15.65 -1.70 2.42
C HIS A 109 -16.57 -0.62 3.01
N THR A 110 -16.07 0.60 3.12
CA THR A 110 -16.79 1.76 3.67
C THR A 110 -17.14 2.75 2.57
N GLU A 111 -18.15 3.61 2.83
CA GLU A 111 -18.50 4.68 1.89
C GLU A 111 -17.36 5.68 1.71
N ASP A 112 -16.57 5.93 2.74
CA ASP A 112 -15.41 6.83 2.65
C ASP A 112 -14.31 6.24 1.77
N LEU A 113 -14.03 4.93 1.86
CA LEU A 113 -13.13 4.25 0.91
C LEU A 113 -13.68 4.33 -0.51
N ASN A 114 -14.97 4.08 -0.70
CA ASN A 114 -15.62 4.19 -2.01
C ASN A 114 -15.47 5.58 -2.62
N ALA A 115 -15.64 6.62 -1.80
CA ALA A 115 -15.45 8.01 -2.21
C ALA A 115 -13.97 8.31 -2.50
N LEU A 116 -13.05 7.81 -1.68
CA LEU A 116 -11.61 7.95 -1.90
C LEU A 116 -11.17 7.31 -3.24
N ILE A 117 -11.63 6.10 -3.56
CA ILE A 117 -11.37 5.45 -4.84
C ILE A 117 -11.85 6.30 -6.02
N ARG A 118 -12.97 7.02 -5.86
CA ARG A 118 -13.45 7.96 -6.89
C ARG A 118 -12.63 9.25 -6.97
N ALA A 119 -12.05 9.70 -5.86
CA ALA A 119 -11.35 10.98 -5.76
C ALA A 119 -9.90 10.93 -6.25
N VAL A 120 -9.18 9.81 -6.06
CA VAL A 120 -7.79 9.66 -6.49
C VAL A 120 -7.64 9.59 -8.02
N ASP A 121 -6.49 9.97 -8.56
CA ASP A 121 -6.20 9.84 -10.00
C ASP A 121 -5.87 8.38 -10.38
N TYR A 122 -5.28 7.62 -9.47
CA TYR A 122 -4.99 6.18 -9.61
C TYR A 122 -4.85 5.53 -8.23
N ILE A 123 -4.83 4.21 -8.16
CA ILE A 123 -4.57 3.46 -6.92
C ILE A 123 -3.08 3.09 -6.87
N SER A 124 -2.37 3.54 -5.82
CA SER A 124 -1.02 3.07 -5.49
C SER A 124 -1.12 1.93 -4.49
N LEU A 125 -0.90 0.73 -4.99
CA LEU A 125 -1.13 -0.54 -4.30
C LEU A 125 0.15 -1.07 -3.67
N HIS A 126 0.10 -1.47 -2.40
CA HIS A 126 1.14 -2.27 -1.77
C HIS A 126 0.72 -3.74 -1.71
N THR A 127 1.61 -4.62 -2.10
CA THR A 127 1.44 -6.06 -2.04
C THR A 127 2.73 -6.72 -1.55
N TYR A 128 2.64 -7.39 -0.41
CA TYR A 128 3.77 -8.08 0.22
C TYR A 128 3.37 -9.53 0.53
N PRO A 129 3.41 -10.45 -0.44
CA PRO A 129 2.87 -11.80 -0.28
C PRO A 129 3.36 -12.53 0.96
N MET A 130 4.63 -12.36 1.31
CA MET A 130 5.20 -12.98 2.50
C MET A 130 4.55 -12.43 3.79
N HIS A 131 4.38 -11.11 3.91
CA HIS A 131 3.75 -10.47 5.07
C HIS A 131 2.25 -10.72 5.11
N ASP A 132 1.59 -10.58 3.96
CA ASP A 132 0.14 -10.68 3.84
C ASP A 132 -0.39 -12.10 4.08
N THR A 133 0.47 -13.11 3.99
CA THR A 133 0.18 -14.49 4.41
C THR A 133 0.57 -14.78 5.86
N HIS A 134 0.92 -13.77 6.64
CA HIS A 134 1.41 -13.89 8.02
C HIS A 134 2.60 -14.85 8.15
N TYR A 135 3.51 -14.81 7.18
CA TYR A 135 4.70 -15.69 7.12
C TYR A 135 4.37 -17.18 7.17
N ASN A 136 3.17 -17.57 6.75
CA ASN A 136 2.68 -18.93 6.89
C ASN A 136 3.47 -19.89 5.99
N PRO A 137 4.20 -20.87 6.55
CA PRO A 137 5.05 -21.79 5.81
C PRO A 137 4.32 -22.68 4.81
N VAL A 138 3.00 -22.84 4.95
CA VAL A 138 2.17 -23.58 4.00
C VAL A 138 2.24 -22.94 2.60
N PHE A 139 2.37 -21.62 2.52
CA PHE A 139 2.50 -20.92 1.24
C PHE A 139 3.90 -21.01 0.64
N TRP A 140 4.94 -21.10 1.50
CA TRP A 140 6.35 -20.97 1.08
C TRP A 140 7.14 -22.25 1.30
N GLY A 141 6.53 -23.26 1.88
CA GLY A 141 7.11 -24.58 2.04
C GLY A 141 7.19 -25.35 0.72
N VAL A 142 7.71 -26.58 0.80
CA VAL A 142 7.75 -27.50 -0.32
C VAL A 142 6.52 -28.40 -0.25
N PRO A 143 5.53 -28.23 -1.11
CA PRO A 143 4.37 -29.10 -1.13
C PRO A 143 4.77 -30.50 -1.65
N PRO A 144 3.96 -31.54 -1.36
CA PRO A 144 4.27 -32.91 -1.76
C PRO A 144 4.56 -33.10 -3.26
N GLU A 145 3.86 -32.37 -4.14
CA GLU A 145 4.05 -32.40 -5.58
C GLU A 145 5.41 -31.87 -6.03
N ASP A 146 6.02 -30.99 -5.26
CA ASP A 146 7.35 -30.41 -5.54
C ASP A 146 8.49 -31.24 -4.90
N ALA A 147 8.20 -32.27 -4.10
CA ALA A 147 9.20 -32.98 -3.30
C ALA A 147 10.33 -33.62 -4.14
N GLY A 148 10.03 -34.04 -5.37
CA GLY A 148 10.99 -34.65 -6.31
C GLY A 148 11.85 -33.67 -7.10
N LEU A 149 11.62 -32.37 -6.97
CA LEU A 149 12.37 -31.33 -7.68
C LEU A 149 13.73 -31.05 -7.03
N THR A 150 14.64 -30.47 -7.79
CA THR A 150 15.88 -29.90 -7.25
C THR A 150 15.58 -28.73 -6.31
N ASP A 151 16.50 -28.40 -5.43
CA ASP A 151 16.31 -27.30 -4.46
C ASP A 151 16.06 -25.95 -5.17
N ARG A 152 16.72 -25.73 -6.30
CA ARG A 152 16.49 -24.53 -7.11
C ARG A 152 15.07 -24.49 -7.69
N GLU A 153 14.62 -25.59 -8.29
CA GLU A 153 13.25 -25.65 -8.84
C GLU A 153 12.18 -25.48 -7.75
N LYS A 154 12.43 -26.01 -6.52
CA LYS A 154 11.54 -25.79 -5.37
C LYS A 154 11.42 -24.31 -5.01
N ILE A 155 12.56 -23.58 -5.05
CA ILE A 155 12.59 -22.15 -4.80
C ILE A 155 11.83 -21.41 -5.90
N ASP A 156 12.13 -21.68 -7.16
CA ASP A 156 11.48 -21.03 -8.30
C ASP A 156 9.95 -21.26 -8.26
N ARG A 157 9.50 -22.45 -7.91
CA ARG A 157 8.07 -22.75 -7.70
C ARG A 157 7.45 -21.94 -6.57
N SER A 158 8.17 -21.80 -5.47
CA SER A 158 7.72 -20.98 -4.33
C SER A 158 7.57 -19.51 -4.73
N MET A 159 8.51 -18.96 -5.48
CA MET A 159 8.44 -17.56 -5.93
C MET A 159 7.35 -17.34 -6.99
N ILE A 160 7.08 -18.32 -7.83
CA ILE A 160 5.91 -18.30 -8.73
C ILE A 160 4.61 -18.21 -7.92
N ARG A 161 4.47 -18.99 -6.84
CA ARG A 161 3.30 -18.89 -5.94
C ARG A 161 3.19 -17.51 -5.29
N ALA A 162 4.33 -16.92 -4.90
CA ALA A 162 4.36 -15.56 -4.36
C ALA A 162 3.86 -14.53 -5.37
N ARG A 163 4.36 -14.58 -6.60
CA ARG A 163 3.87 -13.75 -7.70
C ARG A 163 2.38 -13.93 -7.93
N ASP A 164 1.92 -15.15 -8.04
CA ASP A 164 0.51 -15.45 -8.31
C ASP A 164 -0.39 -14.93 -7.18
N TYR A 165 0.10 -14.96 -5.93
CA TYR A 165 -0.59 -14.36 -4.80
C TYR A 165 -0.65 -12.82 -4.91
N ALA A 166 0.46 -12.16 -5.28
CA ALA A 166 0.47 -10.72 -5.53
C ALA A 166 -0.50 -10.32 -6.66
N ILE A 167 -0.55 -11.11 -7.75
CA ILE A 167 -1.51 -10.92 -8.83
C ILE A 167 -2.94 -11.05 -8.30
N SER A 168 -3.23 -12.03 -7.45
CA SER A 168 -4.56 -12.19 -6.87
C SER A 168 -4.98 -11.02 -5.99
N GLN A 169 -4.05 -10.43 -5.25
CA GLN A 169 -4.28 -9.21 -4.47
C GLN A 169 -4.57 -8.01 -5.38
N TYR A 170 -3.80 -7.83 -6.43
CA TYR A 170 -4.04 -6.81 -7.45
C TYR A 170 -5.42 -6.97 -8.09
N ASP A 171 -5.76 -8.17 -8.54
CA ASP A 171 -7.04 -8.47 -9.19
C ASP A 171 -8.22 -8.23 -8.25
N SER A 172 -8.06 -8.49 -6.95
CA SER A 172 -9.11 -8.23 -5.95
C SER A 172 -9.41 -6.73 -5.82
N VAL A 173 -8.39 -5.88 -5.79
CA VAL A 173 -8.55 -4.42 -5.76
C VAL A 173 -9.18 -3.91 -7.06
N VAL A 174 -8.71 -4.37 -8.22
CA VAL A 174 -9.29 -4.02 -9.51
C VAL A 174 -10.77 -4.42 -9.58
N SER A 175 -11.10 -5.62 -9.09
CA SER A 175 -12.48 -6.11 -9.07
C SER A 175 -13.38 -5.27 -8.16
N TYR A 176 -12.89 -4.91 -6.97
CA TYR A 176 -13.62 -4.03 -6.05
C TYR A 176 -13.87 -2.66 -6.67
N MET A 177 -12.84 -2.00 -7.19
CA MET A 177 -12.93 -0.71 -7.87
C MET A 177 -13.96 -0.75 -9.03
N LYS A 178 -13.88 -1.77 -9.89
CA LYS A 178 -14.83 -1.94 -11.00
C LYS A 178 -16.25 -2.20 -10.53
N GLY A 179 -16.42 -2.91 -9.41
CA GLY A 179 -17.72 -3.09 -8.75
C GLY A 179 -18.37 -1.77 -8.33
N LEU A 180 -17.58 -0.73 -8.06
CA LEU A 180 -18.05 0.64 -7.77
C LEU A 180 -18.35 1.45 -9.04
N GLY A 181 -18.21 0.87 -10.23
CA GLY A 181 -18.34 1.58 -11.51
C GLY A 181 -17.16 2.51 -11.82
N VAL A 182 -16.02 2.30 -11.20
CA VAL A 182 -14.78 3.07 -11.39
C VAL A 182 -13.79 2.27 -12.21
N ASP A 183 -13.12 2.91 -13.18
CA ASP A 183 -12.05 2.32 -13.98
C ASP A 183 -10.86 3.29 -14.05
N LYS A 184 -9.88 3.05 -13.20
CA LYS A 184 -8.66 3.87 -13.07
C LYS A 184 -7.42 2.98 -13.12
N PRO A 185 -6.24 3.53 -13.43
CA PRO A 185 -4.99 2.80 -13.30
C PRO A 185 -4.78 2.30 -11.86
N VAL A 186 -4.22 1.09 -11.75
CA VAL A 186 -3.72 0.54 -10.49
C VAL A 186 -2.25 0.23 -10.71
N HIS A 187 -1.38 0.83 -9.92
CA HIS A 187 0.06 0.62 -9.99
C HIS A 187 0.55 0.03 -8.68
N ILE A 188 1.47 -0.91 -8.76
CA ILE A 188 2.15 -1.41 -7.56
C ILE A 188 3.13 -0.32 -7.10
N GLY A 189 2.82 0.29 -5.95
CA GLY A 189 3.64 1.30 -5.30
C GLY A 189 4.75 0.68 -4.48
N GLU A 190 4.45 -0.44 -3.81
CA GLU A 190 5.42 -1.18 -3.01
C GLU A 190 5.21 -2.68 -3.15
N SER A 191 6.32 -3.40 -3.20
CA SER A 191 6.37 -4.85 -3.09
C SER A 191 7.77 -5.27 -2.65
N GLY A 192 7.91 -6.51 -2.17
CA GLY A 192 9.22 -7.01 -1.81
C GLY A 192 9.22 -8.39 -1.20
N TRP A 193 10.43 -8.91 -1.04
CA TRP A 193 10.73 -10.16 -0.38
C TRP A 193 11.94 -9.99 0.55
N ALA A 194 11.88 -10.53 1.76
CA ALA A 194 12.94 -10.36 2.75
C ALA A 194 14.21 -11.18 2.39
N THR A 195 15.37 -10.61 2.65
CA THR A 195 16.70 -11.24 2.43
C THR A 195 17.27 -11.87 3.69
N ILE A 196 16.91 -11.32 4.86
CA ILE A 196 17.45 -11.72 6.15
C ILE A 196 16.28 -11.92 7.11
N SER A 197 16.28 -13.02 7.86
CA SER A 197 15.34 -13.26 8.94
C SER A 197 15.62 -12.35 10.13
N ASN A 198 14.57 -11.92 10.79
CA ASN A 198 14.63 -11.21 12.07
C ASN A 198 13.51 -11.71 13.00
N GLU A 199 13.39 -11.12 14.17
CA GLU A 199 12.37 -11.51 15.14
C GLU A 199 10.92 -11.34 14.63
N PHE A 200 10.69 -10.44 13.68
CA PHE A 200 9.39 -10.24 13.05
C PHE A 200 9.10 -11.26 11.95
N TYR A 201 10.13 -11.74 11.25
CA TYR A 201 10.01 -12.65 10.12
C TYR A 201 10.22 -14.12 10.51
N GLY A 202 9.88 -14.46 11.74
CA GLY A 202 9.83 -15.84 12.22
C GLY A 202 11.14 -16.60 12.02
N ALA A 203 12.02 -16.56 13.00
CA ALA A 203 13.33 -17.24 12.96
C ALA A 203 13.27 -18.75 12.64
N SER A 204 12.12 -19.38 12.85
CA SER A 204 11.89 -20.80 12.54
C SER A 204 11.80 -21.09 11.04
N GLU A 205 11.56 -20.07 10.21
CA GLU A 205 11.23 -20.25 8.79
C GLU A 205 12.28 -19.60 7.86
N ALA A 206 13.53 -19.61 8.26
CA ALA A 206 14.67 -19.09 7.49
C ALA A 206 14.73 -19.62 6.04
N ARG A 207 14.06 -20.74 5.75
CA ARG A 207 13.93 -21.28 4.39
C ARG A 207 13.06 -20.42 3.45
N ALA A 208 12.19 -19.59 3.99
CA ALA A 208 11.38 -18.67 3.19
C ALA A 208 12.16 -17.41 2.75
N ILE A 209 13.28 -17.10 3.40
CA ILE A 209 13.97 -15.82 3.32
C ILE A 209 15.41 -16.02 2.86
N ASP A 210 15.78 -15.52 1.71
CA ASP A 210 17.16 -15.41 1.23
C ASP A 210 17.28 -14.47 0.02
N GLU A 211 18.49 -14.07 -0.31
CA GLU A 211 18.80 -13.15 -1.40
C GLU A 211 18.38 -13.70 -2.78
N TYR A 212 18.52 -15.00 -2.99
CA TYR A 212 18.13 -15.63 -4.27
C TYR A 212 16.61 -15.58 -4.47
N LYS A 213 15.83 -15.84 -3.42
CA LYS A 213 14.35 -15.74 -3.48
C LYS A 213 13.92 -14.31 -3.74
N MET A 214 14.55 -13.33 -3.07
CA MET A 214 14.28 -11.92 -3.32
C MET A 214 14.55 -11.55 -4.79
N ALA A 215 15.72 -11.92 -5.32
CA ALA A 215 16.06 -11.67 -6.73
C ALA A 215 15.06 -12.35 -7.68
N THR A 216 14.74 -13.62 -7.45
CA THR A 216 13.77 -14.35 -8.27
C THR A 216 12.38 -13.73 -8.19
N TYR A 217 11.94 -13.27 -7.01
CA TYR A 217 10.68 -12.57 -6.85
C TYR A 217 10.65 -11.28 -7.67
N HIS A 218 11.70 -10.47 -7.60
CA HIS A 218 11.78 -9.23 -8.39
C HIS A 218 11.83 -9.48 -9.89
N ASP A 219 12.47 -10.54 -10.34
CA ASP A 219 12.51 -10.91 -11.77
C ASP A 219 11.13 -11.36 -12.29
N LEU A 220 10.24 -11.81 -11.40
CA LEU A 220 8.90 -12.28 -11.74
C LEU A 220 7.84 -11.17 -11.70
N MET A 221 8.09 -10.07 -10.96
CA MET A 221 7.19 -8.92 -10.81
C MET A 221 7.40 -7.87 -11.90
#